data_ca1af0315566541b5b3ba1dd06da146d
#
_entry.id   ca1af0315566541b5b3ba1dd06da146d
#
_cell.length_a   1.000
_cell.length_b   1.000
_cell.length_c   1.000
_cell.angle_alpha   90.00
_cell.angle_beta   90.00
_cell.angle_gamma   90.00
#
_symmetry.space_group_name_H-M   'P 1'
#
loop_
_entity.id
_entity.type
_entity.pdbx_description
1 polymer ?
#
loop_
_entity_poly.entity_id
_entity_poly.type
_entity_poly.pdbx_seq_one_letter_code
_entity_poly.pdbx_strand_id
1 'polypeptide(L)'
;MKKLLLATTLLALTAGFASADVVRLATEGAYPPFNFINDAGEVAGFEREFGDELCKRAGLTCEWVTNEWDSIIPNLQSGNYDVIIAGMSITDERSKVITFSDNYFPPASSAYLAATADADVKTGVVSAQVGTIQAGYVAESG
;
A
#
# COMPACT_ATOMS: atom_id res chain seq x y z
N MET A 1 35.73 67.54 0.14
CA MET A 1 35.09 66.70 -0.86
C MET A 1 34.97 65.31 -0.27
N LYS A 2 33.80 64.98 0.30
CA LYS A 2 33.55 63.69 0.93
C LYS A 2 32.85 62.74 -0.09
N LYS A 3 33.52 61.64 -0.48
CA LYS A 3 32.97 60.69 -1.36
C LYS A 3 32.13 59.66 -0.51
N LEU A 4 30.81 59.65 -0.70
CA LEU A 4 29.89 58.71 -0.10
C LEU A 4 29.88 57.48 -0.99
N LEU A 5 30.37 56.34 -0.49
CA LEU A 5 30.26 55.03 -1.13
C LEU A 5 28.95 54.41 -0.69
N LEU A 6 27.98 54.31 -1.60
CA LEU A 6 26.74 53.54 -1.42
C LEU A 6 27.07 52.06 -1.64
N ALA A 7 27.07 51.24 -0.58
CA ALA A 7 27.12 49.80 -0.68
C ALA A 7 25.69 49.24 -0.83
N THR A 8 25.33 48.82 -2.03
CA THR A 8 24.08 48.10 -2.32
C THR A 8 24.29 46.63 -1.99
N THR A 9 23.73 46.21 -0.87
CA THR A 9 23.70 44.79 -0.48
C THR A 9 22.59 44.08 -1.27
N LEU A 10 22.96 43.25 -2.25
CA LEU A 10 22.07 42.43 -3.02
C LEU A 10 21.67 41.21 -2.14
N LEU A 11 20.50 41.27 -1.52
CA LEU A 11 19.93 40.12 -0.81
C LEU A 11 19.43 39.11 -1.86
N ALA A 12 20.22 38.09 -2.16
CA ALA A 12 19.78 36.97 -2.96
C ALA A 12 18.78 36.13 -2.14
N LEU A 13 17.47 36.23 -2.42
CA LEU A 13 16.47 35.32 -1.96
C LEU A 13 16.72 33.95 -2.63
N THR A 14 17.39 33.06 -1.95
CA THR A 14 17.37 31.62 -2.31
C THR A 14 15.99 31.08 -1.95
N ALA A 15 15.05 31.12 -2.90
CA ALA A 15 13.83 30.35 -2.83
C ALA A 15 14.26 28.88 -2.89
N GLY A 16 14.41 28.24 -1.74
CA GLY A 16 14.57 26.80 -1.65
C GLY A 16 13.30 26.17 -2.23
N PHE A 17 13.44 25.50 -3.36
CA PHE A 17 12.38 24.59 -3.84
C PHE A 17 12.24 23.49 -2.77
N ALA A 18 11.19 23.55 -1.96
CA ALA A 18 10.78 22.43 -1.16
C ALA A 18 10.38 21.33 -2.18
N SER A 19 11.24 20.35 -2.39
CA SER A 19 10.85 19.14 -3.06
C SER A 19 9.75 18.54 -2.19
N ALA A 20 8.52 18.48 -2.69
CA ALA A 20 7.48 17.72 -2.04
C ALA A 20 7.96 16.26 -2.04
N ASP A 21 8.12 15.68 -0.86
CA ASP A 21 8.48 14.28 -0.75
C ASP A 21 7.39 13.45 -1.44
N VAL A 22 7.79 12.52 -2.30
CA VAL A 22 6.88 11.62 -3.00
C VAL A 22 6.46 10.54 -2.01
N VAL A 23 5.15 10.37 -1.82
CA VAL A 23 4.59 9.29 -1.00
C VAL A 23 4.49 8.03 -1.84
N ARG A 24 5.15 6.96 -1.40
CA ARG A 24 5.17 5.67 -2.09
C ARG A 24 4.05 4.79 -1.53
N LEU A 25 3.12 4.42 -2.42
CA LEU A 25 1.96 3.57 -2.11
C LEU A 25 2.25 2.14 -2.59
N ALA A 26 2.31 1.19 -1.68
CA ALA A 26 2.56 -0.22 -2.01
C ALA A 26 1.26 -1.00 -2.12
N THR A 27 1.21 -1.89 -3.10
CA THR A 27 0.16 -2.89 -3.27
C THR A 27 0.75 -4.22 -3.75
N GLU A 28 -0.02 -5.32 -3.66
CA GLU A 28 0.43 -6.60 -4.20
C GLU A 28 0.28 -6.66 -5.72
N GLY A 29 -0.81 -6.12 -6.27
CA GLY A 29 -1.09 -6.18 -7.71
C GLY A 29 -1.61 -7.55 -8.18
N ALA A 30 -2.12 -8.40 -7.28
CA ALA A 30 -2.60 -9.76 -7.56
C ALA A 30 -4.00 -10.05 -7.02
N TYR A 31 -4.78 -9.02 -6.67
CA TYR A 31 -6.09 -9.15 -6.05
C TYR A 31 -7.20 -8.41 -6.82
N PRO A 32 -7.58 -8.85 -8.03
CA PRO A 32 -8.66 -8.23 -8.78
C PRO A 32 -10.02 -8.45 -8.06
N PRO A 33 -10.95 -7.48 -8.13
CA PRO A 33 -10.88 -6.19 -8.82
C PRO A 33 -10.26 -5.06 -7.98
N PHE A 34 -9.71 -5.36 -6.81
CA PHE A 34 -9.19 -4.34 -5.88
C PHE A 34 -7.87 -3.76 -6.34
N ASN A 35 -6.87 -4.61 -6.55
CA ASN A 35 -5.59 -4.23 -7.11
C ASN A 35 -5.06 -5.35 -8.03
N PHE A 36 -4.59 -4.99 -9.20
CA PHE A 36 -4.02 -5.92 -10.18
C PHE A 36 -3.10 -5.19 -11.15
N ILE A 37 -2.28 -5.95 -11.87
CA ILE A 37 -1.46 -5.39 -12.94
C ILE A 37 -2.22 -5.53 -14.26
N ASN A 38 -2.44 -4.41 -14.95
CA ASN A 38 -3.11 -4.37 -16.23
C ASN A 38 -2.19 -4.80 -17.39
N ASP A 39 -2.72 -4.88 -18.61
CA ASP A 39 -1.97 -5.28 -19.81
C ASP A 39 -0.82 -4.32 -20.15
N ALA A 40 -0.83 -3.09 -19.62
CA ALA A 40 0.24 -2.12 -19.79
C ALA A 40 1.35 -2.27 -18.72
N GLY A 41 1.20 -3.21 -17.77
CA GLY A 41 2.14 -3.41 -16.67
C GLY A 41 1.98 -2.42 -15.52
N GLU A 42 0.84 -1.74 -15.43
CA GLU A 42 0.55 -0.74 -14.40
C GLU A 42 -0.40 -1.26 -13.34
N VAL A 43 -0.26 -0.77 -12.12
CA VAL A 43 -1.24 -1.02 -11.04
C VAL A 43 -2.59 -0.43 -11.44
N ALA A 44 -3.64 -1.24 -11.33
CA ALA A 44 -5.02 -0.88 -11.66
C ALA A 44 -5.99 -1.46 -10.61
N GLY A 45 -7.27 -1.07 -10.69
CA GLY A 45 -8.34 -1.54 -9.81
C GLY A 45 -8.82 -0.47 -8.85
N PHE A 46 -9.81 -0.86 -8.02
CA PHE A 46 -10.46 0.04 -7.06
C PHE A 46 -9.45 0.76 -6.15
N GLU A 47 -8.46 0.05 -5.63
CA GLU A 47 -7.49 0.62 -4.69
C GLU A 47 -6.52 1.58 -5.37
N ARG A 48 -6.23 1.38 -6.65
CA ARG A 48 -5.48 2.35 -7.44
C ARG A 48 -6.23 3.68 -7.54
N GLU A 49 -7.50 3.65 -7.93
CA GLU A 49 -8.32 4.85 -8.05
C GLU A 49 -8.53 5.53 -6.70
N PHE A 50 -8.75 4.74 -5.64
CA PHE A 50 -8.90 5.21 -4.27
C PHE A 50 -7.62 5.92 -3.77
N GLY A 51 -6.46 5.33 -3.93
CA GLY A 51 -5.18 5.91 -3.53
C GLY A 51 -4.84 7.18 -4.30
N ASP A 52 -5.09 7.20 -5.62
CA ASP A 52 -4.89 8.39 -6.44
C ASP A 52 -5.79 9.56 -5.99
N GLU A 53 -7.05 9.28 -5.65
CA GLU A 53 -7.98 10.31 -5.13
C GLU A 53 -7.59 10.78 -3.72
N LEU A 54 -7.09 9.89 -2.86
CA LEU A 54 -6.54 10.28 -1.55
C LEU A 54 -5.36 11.24 -1.71
N CYS A 55 -4.40 10.90 -2.55
CA CYS A 55 -3.22 11.74 -2.82
C CYS A 55 -3.63 13.12 -3.35
N LYS A 56 -4.54 13.13 -4.31
CA LYS A 56 -5.09 14.37 -4.88
C LYS A 56 -5.76 15.25 -3.83
N ARG A 57 -6.61 14.68 -2.96
CA ARG A 57 -7.28 15.44 -1.89
C ARG A 57 -6.32 15.93 -0.82
N ALA A 58 -5.29 15.15 -0.53
CA ALA A 58 -4.26 15.54 0.43
C ALA A 58 -3.23 16.52 -0.16
N GLY A 59 -3.25 16.79 -1.47
CA GLY A 59 -2.26 17.62 -2.14
C GLY A 59 -0.86 17.00 -2.18
N LEU A 60 -0.80 15.65 -2.17
CA LEU A 60 0.45 14.88 -2.18
C LEU A 60 0.80 14.43 -3.60
N THR A 61 2.10 14.30 -3.85
CA THR A 61 2.61 13.57 -5.02
C THR A 61 2.83 12.13 -4.60
N CYS A 62 2.21 11.20 -5.30
CA CYS A 62 2.30 9.77 -4.96
C CYS A 62 2.80 8.94 -6.14
N GLU A 63 3.46 7.83 -5.83
CA GLU A 63 3.85 6.81 -6.79
C GLU A 63 3.47 5.42 -6.28
N TRP A 64 3.15 4.50 -7.19
CA TRP A 64 2.78 3.15 -6.85
C TRP A 64 3.99 2.20 -6.95
N VAL A 65 4.09 1.30 -5.97
CA VAL A 65 5.10 0.25 -5.89
C VAL A 65 4.40 -1.09 -5.72
N THR A 66 4.83 -2.11 -6.45
CA THR A 66 4.36 -3.48 -6.24
C THR A 66 5.29 -4.24 -5.31
N ASN A 67 4.71 -5.08 -4.45
CA ASN A 67 5.47 -5.92 -3.53
C ASN A 67 4.72 -7.22 -3.26
N GLU A 68 5.43 -8.33 -3.23
CA GLU A 68 4.86 -9.63 -2.86
C GLU A 68 4.24 -9.57 -1.46
N TRP A 69 3.12 -10.28 -1.28
CA TRP A 69 2.31 -10.21 -0.07
C TRP A 69 3.08 -10.54 1.22
N ASP A 70 3.87 -11.60 1.20
CA ASP A 70 4.58 -12.11 2.38
C ASP A 70 5.66 -11.15 2.91
N SER A 71 6.18 -10.27 2.05
CA SER A 71 7.20 -9.28 2.38
C SER A 71 6.66 -7.84 2.49
N ILE A 72 5.36 -7.62 2.26
CA ILE A 72 4.80 -6.26 2.17
C ILE A 72 4.90 -5.50 3.51
N ILE A 73 4.62 -6.12 4.64
CA ILE A 73 4.78 -5.49 5.96
C ILE A 73 6.27 -5.31 6.32
N PRO A 74 7.15 -6.32 6.21
CA PRO A 74 8.58 -6.15 6.43
C PRO A 74 9.20 -5.00 5.61
N ASN A 75 8.80 -4.86 4.37
CA ASN A 75 9.33 -3.81 3.49
C ASN A 75 8.78 -2.40 3.84
N LEU A 76 7.56 -2.28 4.35
CA LEU A 76 7.05 -1.04 4.95
C LEU A 76 7.89 -0.64 6.17
N GLN A 77 8.15 -1.58 7.08
CA GLN A 77 8.97 -1.34 8.27
C GLN A 77 10.41 -0.94 7.93
N SER A 78 10.93 -1.44 6.82
CA SER A 78 12.25 -1.08 6.31
C SER A 78 12.29 0.26 5.56
N GLY A 79 11.14 0.93 5.39
CA GLY A 79 11.05 2.22 4.71
C GLY A 79 11.19 2.15 3.18
N ASN A 80 10.92 0.99 2.58
CA ASN A 80 10.94 0.85 1.13
C ASN A 80 9.77 1.59 0.45
N TYR A 81 8.70 1.84 1.20
CA TYR A 81 7.55 2.67 0.84
C TYR A 81 6.89 3.20 2.13
N ASP A 82 5.89 4.04 1.98
CA ASP A 82 5.35 4.83 3.09
C ASP A 82 3.96 4.37 3.52
N VAL A 83 3.18 3.77 2.61
CA VAL A 83 1.81 3.30 2.83
C VAL A 83 1.57 2.00 2.08
N ILE A 84 0.77 1.10 2.66
CA ILE A 84 0.22 -0.08 1.99
C ILE A 84 -1.27 0.15 1.70
N ILE A 85 -1.71 -0.09 0.46
CA ILE A 85 -3.12 -0.14 0.04
C ILE A 85 -3.30 -1.44 -0.74
N ALA A 86 -3.76 -2.50 -0.06
CA ALA A 86 -3.74 -3.86 -0.61
C ALA A 86 -4.82 -4.78 0.00
N GLY A 87 -5.99 -4.26 0.35
CA GLY A 87 -7.08 -5.06 0.94
C GLY A 87 -6.69 -5.78 2.23
N MET A 88 -5.72 -5.23 2.97
CA MET A 88 -5.17 -5.88 4.14
C MET A 88 -6.13 -5.83 5.33
N SER A 89 -6.53 -6.99 5.84
CA SER A 89 -7.33 -7.08 7.06
C SER A 89 -6.58 -6.55 8.27
N ILE A 90 -7.27 -5.74 9.09
CA ILE A 90 -6.77 -5.29 10.38
C ILE A 90 -6.82 -6.48 11.34
N THR A 91 -5.69 -6.85 11.91
CA THR A 91 -5.58 -7.88 12.96
C THR A 91 -4.73 -7.39 14.12
N ASP A 92 -4.93 -7.97 15.30
CA ASP A 92 -4.15 -7.63 16.49
C ASP A 92 -2.64 -7.88 16.28
N GLU A 93 -2.29 -8.94 15.54
CA GLU A 93 -0.90 -9.25 15.22
C GLU A 93 -0.26 -8.16 14.36
N ARG A 94 -0.93 -7.80 13.26
CA ARG A 94 -0.44 -6.76 12.36
C ARG A 94 -0.38 -5.39 13.06
N SER A 95 -1.37 -5.10 13.90
CA SER A 95 -1.44 -3.84 14.67
C SER A 95 -0.32 -3.66 15.71
N LYS A 96 0.41 -4.74 16.06
CA LYS A 96 1.61 -4.64 16.91
C LYS A 96 2.82 -4.06 16.19
N VAL A 97 2.84 -4.13 14.86
CA VAL A 97 4.02 -3.80 14.07
C VAL A 97 3.80 -2.70 13.02
N ILE A 98 2.55 -2.42 12.66
CA ILE A 98 2.14 -1.33 11.77
C ILE A 98 0.89 -0.64 12.29
N THR A 99 0.65 0.60 11.86
CA THR A 99 -0.57 1.35 12.16
C THR A 99 -1.54 1.26 10.98
N PHE A 100 -2.82 1.08 11.27
CA PHE A 100 -3.90 1.06 10.28
C PHE A 100 -4.70 2.37 10.33
N SER A 101 -5.26 2.74 9.17
CA SER A 101 -6.36 3.71 9.07
C SER A 101 -7.68 3.08 9.48
N ASP A 102 -8.75 3.86 9.48
CA ASP A 102 -10.10 3.32 9.46
C ASP A 102 -10.32 2.48 8.19
N ASN A 103 -11.28 1.55 8.25
CA ASN A 103 -11.64 0.72 7.11
C ASN A 103 -12.17 1.57 5.95
N TYR A 104 -11.59 1.42 4.78
CA TYR A 104 -12.06 2.05 3.54
C TYR A 104 -12.99 1.12 2.72
N PHE A 105 -13.04 -0.15 3.08
CA PHE A 105 -13.91 -1.16 2.47
C PHE A 105 -14.48 -2.09 3.56
N PRO A 106 -15.78 -2.47 3.49
CA PRO A 106 -16.35 -3.39 4.47
C PRO A 106 -15.69 -4.77 4.36
N PRO A 107 -15.42 -5.44 5.50
CA PRO A 107 -14.84 -6.76 5.49
C PRO A 107 -15.77 -7.76 4.79
N ALA A 108 -15.20 -8.60 3.93
CA ALA A 108 -15.89 -9.70 3.27
C ALA A 108 -15.55 -11.04 3.94
N SER A 109 -16.50 -11.97 3.92
CA SER A 109 -16.25 -13.34 4.37
C SER A 109 -15.34 -14.08 3.40
N SER A 110 -14.43 -14.89 3.93
CA SER A 110 -13.67 -15.86 3.14
C SER A 110 -14.51 -17.06 2.78
N ALA A 111 -14.22 -17.68 1.64
CA ALA A 111 -14.87 -18.90 1.19
C ALA A 111 -13.83 -19.88 0.63
N TYR A 112 -14.13 -21.16 0.72
CA TYR A 112 -13.37 -22.18 0.00
C TYR A 112 -13.77 -22.17 -1.48
N LEU A 113 -12.78 -22.27 -2.34
CA LEU A 113 -12.95 -22.46 -3.78
C LEU A 113 -12.43 -23.84 -4.17
N ALA A 114 -13.23 -24.58 -4.91
CA ALA A 114 -12.87 -25.91 -5.39
C ALA A 114 -13.26 -26.10 -6.86
N ALA A 115 -12.59 -27.02 -7.54
CA ALA A 115 -12.88 -27.34 -8.94
C ALA A 115 -14.23 -28.04 -9.11
N THR A 116 -14.71 -28.75 -8.07
CA THR A 116 -15.97 -29.51 -8.07
C THR A 116 -16.77 -29.23 -6.80
N ALA A 117 -18.10 -29.32 -6.87
CA ALA A 117 -18.99 -29.03 -5.76
C ALA A 117 -18.94 -30.11 -4.63
N ASP A 118 -18.40 -31.27 -4.91
CA ASP A 118 -18.26 -32.41 -3.98
C ASP A 118 -16.87 -32.48 -3.33
N ALA A 119 -16.03 -31.46 -3.53
CA ALA A 119 -14.73 -31.40 -2.88
C ALA A 119 -14.88 -31.36 -1.35
N ASP A 120 -14.21 -32.27 -0.67
CA ASP A 120 -14.21 -32.35 0.80
C ASP A 120 -13.11 -31.44 1.36
N VAL A 121 -13.51 -30.31 1.90
CA VAL A 121 -12.60 -29.34 2.52
C VAL A 121 -12.03 -29.79 3.87
N LYS A 122 -12.55 -30.85 4.45
CA LYS A 122 -12.09 -31.40 5.75
C LYS A 122 -10.97 -32.41 5.62
N THR A 123 -10.99 -33.19 4.53
CA THR A 123 -10.01 -34.25 4.30
C THR A 123 -9.17 -34.03 3.04
N GLY A 124 -9.55 -33.07 2.23
CA GLY A 124 -8.81 -32.68 1.02
C GLY A 124 -7.60 -31.82 1.31
N VAL A 125 -6.78 -31.60 0.28
CA VAL A 125 -5.66 -30.66 0.34
C VAL A 125 -6.19 -29.25 0.12
N VAL A 126 -6.00 -28.38 1.10
CA VAL A 126 -6.37 -26.97 1.04
C VAL A 126 -5.11 -26.12 0.92
N SER A 127 -5.11 -25.16 0.00
CA SER A 127 -4.02 -24.19 -0.18
C SER A 127 -4.51 -22.78 0.13
N ALA A 128 -3.67 -21.98 0.75
CA ALA A 128 -3.90 -20.56 0.96
C ALA A 128 -2.58 -19.81 0.79
N GLN A 129 -2.69 -18.54 0.40
CA GLN A 129 -1.51 -17.69 0.24
C GLN A 129 -0.83 -17.44 1.59
N VAL A 130 0.49 -17.58 1.63
CA VAL A 130 1.31 -17.36 2.84
C VAL A 130 1.12 -15.95 3.38
N GLY A 131 1.11 -15.80 4.70
CA GLY A 131 0.96 -14.50 5.37
C GLY A 131 -0.47 -13.92 5.36
N THR A 132 -1.47 -14.68 4.87
CA THR A 132 -2.88 -14.29 4.90
C THR A 132 -3.58 -14.82 6.15
N ILE A 133 -4.71 -14.19 6.52
CA ILE A 133 -5.59 -14.70 7.60
C ILE A 133 -6.19 -16.08 7.23
N GLN A 134 -6.38 -16.34 5.94
CA GLN A 134 -6.87 -17.62 5.42
C GLN A 134 -5.84 -18.74 5.64
N ALA A 135 -4.56 -18.47 5.41
CA ALA A 135 -3.49 -19.43 5.68
C ALA A 135 -3.41 -19.78 7.17
N GLY A 136 -3.53 -18.77 8.05
CA GLY A 136 -3.59 -18.99 9.50
C GLY A 136 -4.77 -19.88 9.89
N TYR A 137 -5.96 -19.57 9.39
CA TYR A 137 -7.17 -20.37 9.64
C TYR A 137 -7.02 -21.83 9.19
N VAL A 138 -6.50 -22.06 7.99
CA VAL A 138 -6.28 -23.43 7.46
C VAL A 138 -5.29 -24.19 8.34
N ALA A 139 -4.20 -23.55 8.77
CA ALA A 139 -3.19 -24.18 9.63
C ALA A 139 -3.73 -24.55 11.02
N GLU A 140 -4.66 -23.76 11.56
CA GLU A 140 -5.29 -24.03 12.87
C GLU A 140 -6.44 -25.05 12.80
N SER A 141 -7.05 -25.19 11.62
CA SER A 141 -8.22 -26.04 11.42
C SER A 141 -7.87 -27.49 11.10
N GLY A 142 -6.63 -27.75 10.68
CA GLY A 142 -6.15 -29.01 10.15
C GLY A 142 -5.63 -29.97 10.97
#